data_bcaf883479093a7e5c8dfc71ed60dbd8
#
_entry.id   bcaf883479093a7e5c8dfc71ed60dbd8
#
_cell.length_a   1.000
_cell.length_b   1.000
_cell.length_c   1.000
_cell.angle_alpha   90.00
_cell.angle_beta   90.00
_cell.angle_gamma   90.00
#
_symmetry.space_group_name_H-M   'P 1'
#
loop_
_entity.id
_entity.type
_entity.pdbx_description
1 polymer ?
#
loop_
_entity_poly.entity_id
_entity_poly.type
_entity_poly.pdbx_seq_one_letter_code
_entity_poly.pdbx_strand_id
1 'polypeptide(L)'
;AYRIASLVAGGTIPCVFSRGNHDLRGACAENLSDYMPNESGRSYYDFRVGCIWGILIDCGEDKRDDCDEYGHTVCCEPFRRRQTEYIRQKIADSAHSYAAPGVDYRLVISHVPFTHNITESDAFGHHPFNIEIERYTEWARLLGEYVHPQLMFCGHMHELTISLPGSSYDDKGQPCPVLVGSKPEKRPDGTQYFIGMAVTLNPGAAEVCFTDSEGKTLHRETLKI
;
A
#
# COMPACT_ATOMS: atom_id res chain seq x y z
N ALA A 1 -5.22 -3.09 -14.69
CA ALA A 1 -4.85 -3.96 -13.57
C ALA A 1 -5.31 -5.40 -13.81
N TYR A 2 -6.59 -5.71 -14.04
CA TYR A 2 -7.11 -7.08 -14.19
C TYR A 2 -6.47 -7.91 -15.29
N ARG A 3 -6.24 -7.30 -16.46
CA ARG A 3 -5.58 -8.01 -17.57
C ARG A 3 -4.18 -8.46 -17.17
N ILE A 4 -3.44 -7.62 -16.48
CA ILE A 4 -2.09 -7.95 -15.99
C ILE A 4 -2.17 -9.04 -14.92
N ALA A 5 -3.05 -8.89 -13.95
CA ALA A 5 -3.26 -9.90 -12.91
C ALA A 5 -3.68 -11.25 -13.50
N SER A 6 -4.59 -11.27 -14.47
CA SER A 6 -5.01 -12.49 -15.18
C SER A 6 -3.86 -13.15 -15.94
N LEU A 7 -3.01 -12.37 -16.61
CA LEU A 7 -1.85 -12.89 -17.32
C LEU A 7 -0.79 -13.46 -16.38
N VAL A 8 -0.52 -12.79 -15.25
CA VAL A 8 0.49 -13.20 -14.29
C VAL A 8 -0.01 -14.37 -13.44
N ALA A 9 -1.23 -14.29 -12.95
CA ALA A 9 -1.79 -15.28 -12.03
C ALA A 9 -2.38 -16.51 -12.74
N GLY A 10 -2.71 -16.42 -14.02
CA GLY A 10 -3.29 -17.53 -14.78
C GLY A 10 -4.58 -18.11 -14.17
N GLY A 11 -5.26 -17.35 -13.35
CA GLY A 11 -6.45 -17.79 -12.61
C GLY A 11 -6.19 -18.75 -11.45
N THR A 12 -4.93 -19.05 -11.13
CA THR A 12 -4.53 -20.02 -10.10
C THR A 12 -3.81 -19.41 -8.90
N ILE A 13 -3.30 -18.18 -9.05
CA ILE A 13 -2.58 -17.46 -7.99
C ILE A 13 -3.51 -16.40 -7.42
N PRO A 14 -3.67 -16.32 -6.08
CA PRO A 14 -4.46 -15.28 -5.45
C PRO A 14 -3.94 -13.88 -5.82
N CYS A 15 -4.87 -12.96 -6.09
CA CYS A 15 -4.57 -11.57 -6.36
C CYS A 15 -5.23 -10.68 -5.31
N VAL A 16 -4.48 -9.77 -4.75
CA VAL A 16 -4.96 -8.74 -3.83
C VAL A 16 -4.83 -7.38 -4.51
N PHE A 17 -5.93 -6.63 -4.54
CA PHE A 17 -5.98 -5.32 -5.16
C PHE A 17 -6.10 -4.23 -4.11
N SER A 18 -5.24 -3.22 -4.17
CA SER A 18 -5.34 -2.00 -3.40
C SER A 18 -5.90 -0.88 -4.27
N ARG A 19 -6.92 -0.20 -3.79
CA ARG A 19 -7.47 0.99 -4.44
C ARG A 19 -6.50 2.15 -4.27
N GLY A 20 -6.22 2.87 -5.37
CA GLY A 20 -5.48 4.12 -5.34
C GLY A 20 -6.41 5.34 -5.28
N ASN A 21 -5.85 6.51 -5.00
CA ASN A 21 -6.58 7.77 -4.94
C ASN A 21 -7.26 8.12 -6.27
N HIS A 22 -6.65 7.80 -7.40
CA HIS A 22 -7.26 8.01 -8.72
C HIS A 22 -8.44 7.07 -9.01
N ASP A 23 -8.51 5.92 -8.35
CA ASP A 23 -9.62 4.97 -8.50
C ASP A 23 -10.91 5.46 -7.80
N LEU A 24 -10.83 6.53 -7.01
CA LEU A 24 -11.97 7.20 -6.40
C LEU A 24 -12.69 8.15 -7.36
N ARG A 25 -12.13 8.38 -8.53
CA ARG A 25 -12.57 9.38 -9.49
C ARG A 25 -13.14 8.71 -10.75
N GLY A 26 -14.06 9.39 -11.40
CA GLY A 26 -14.63 8.95 -12.67
C GLY A 26 -15.89 8.11 -12.54
N ALA A 27 -16.49 7.80 -13.67
CA ALA A 27 -17.83 7.20 -13.76
C ALA A 27 -17.94 5.78 -13.18
N CYS A 28 -16.82 5.05 -13.06
CA CYS A 28 -16.80 3.67 -12.58
C CYS A 28 -16.30 3.54 -11.14
N ALA A 29 -16.01 4.64 -10.44
CA ALA A 29 -15.43 4.62 -9.10
C ALA A 29 -16.31 3.87 -8.08
N GLU A 30 -17.63 4.06 -8.16
CA GLU A 30 -18.58 3.39 -7.27
C GLU A 30 -18.74 1.88 -7.55
N ASN A 31 -18.41 1.44 -8.75
CA ASN A 31 -18.51 0.04 -9.16
C ASN A 31 -17.20 -0.74 -8.94
N LEU A 32 -16.19 -0.13 -8.36
CA LEU A 32 -14.88 -0.77 -8.20
C LEU A 32 -14.94 -2.05 -7.36
N SER A 33 -15.84 -2.11 -6.37
CA SER A 33 -16.11 -3.30 -5.56
C SER A 33 -16.53 -4.53 -6.38
N ASP A 34 -17.21 -4.33 -7.51
CA ASP A 34 -17.64 -5.40 -8.40
C ASP A 34 -16.44 -6.10 -9.06
N TYR A 35 -15.34 -5.36 -9.19
CA TYR A 35 -14.10 -5.83 -9.79
C TYR A 35 -13.04 -6.25 -8.77
N MET A 36 -13.22 -5.90 -7.50
CA MET A 36 -12.33 -6.23 -6.40
C MET A 36 -13.12 -6.96 -5.29
N PRO A 37 -13.78 -8.08 -5.60
CA PRO A 37 -14.63 -8.75 -4.63
C PRO A 37 -13.79 -9.27 -3.45
N ASN A 38 -14.28 -9.04 -2.26
CA ASN A 38 -13.80 -9.62 -1.02
C ASN A 38 -14.97 -9.83 -0.06
N GLU A 39 -14.80 -10.64 0.95
CA GLU A 39 -15.88 -11.00 1.88
C GLU A 39 -16.46 -9.79 2.63
N SER A 40 -15.66 -8.76 2.86
CA SER A 40 -16.09 -7.58 3.61
C SER A 40 -16.89 -6.57 2.77
N GLY A 41 -16.81 -6.65 1.45
CA GLY A 41 -17.35 -5.65 0.52
C GLY A 41 -16.74 -4.25 0.67
N ARG A 42 -15.60 -4.13 1.36
CA ARG A 42 -14.89 -2.86 1.62
C ARG A 42 -13.62 -2.79 0.80
N SER A 43 -13.09 -1.60 0.57
CA SER A 43 -11.79 -1.39 -0.05
C SER A 43 -10.60 -1.58 0.91
N TYR A 44 -10.88 -1.77 2.20
CA TYR A 44 -9.91 -2.12 3.23
C TYR A 44 -10.37 -3.40 3.95
N TYR A 45 -9.47 -4.35 4.08
CA TYR A 45 -9.76 -5.67 4.66
C TYR A 45 -8.45 -6.37 5.02
N ASP A 46 -8.54 -7.49 5.73
CA ASP A 46 -7.43 -8.41 5.90
C ASP A 46 -7.66 -9.69 5.09
N PHE A 47 -6.58 -10.36 4.82
CA PHE A 47 -6.61 -11.64 4.10
C PHE A 47 -5.56 -12.59 4.66
N ARG A 48 -5.75 -13.88 4.37
CA ARG A 48 -4.75 -14.89 4.66
C ARG A 48 -4.52 -15.78 3.43
N VAL A 49 -3.25 -15.97 3.11
CA VAL A 49 -2.81 -16.90 2.05
C VAL A 49 -1.66 -17.75 2.61
N GLY A 50 -1.96 -18.98 2.95
CA GLY A 50 -1.00 -19.89 3.60
C GLY A 50 -0.49 -19.34 4.93
N CYS A 51 0.82 -19.12 5.03
CA CYS A 51 1.47 -18.55 6.21
C CYS A 51 1.54 -17.01 6.21
N ILE A 52 0.99 -16.35 5.19
CA ILE A 52 0.97 -14.89 5.10
C ILE A 52 -0.39 -14.39 5.56
N TRP A 53 -0.38 -13.48 6.52
CA TRP A 53 -1.51 -12.58 6.80
C TRP A 53 -1.18 -11.20 6.30
N GLY A 54 -2.16 -10.53 5.70
CA GLY A 54 -1.99 -9.16 5.22
C GLY A 54 -3.18 -8.29 5.57
N ILE A 55 -2.93 -7.00 5.79
CA ILE A 55 -3.96 -5.97 5.96
C ILE A 55 -3.86 -4.95 4.83
N LEU A 56 -4.98 -4.70 4.19
CA LEU A 56 -5.15 -3.65 3.21
C LEU A 56 -5.68 -2.40 3.88
N ILE A 57 -4.99 -1.29 3.68
CA ILE A 57 -5.39 0.04 4.14
C ILE A 57 -5.61 0.93 2.93
N ASP A 58 -6.74 1.60 2.91
CA ASP A 58 -7.13 2.50 1.85
C ASP A 58 -7.14 3.94 2.36
N CYS A 59 -6.18 4.72 1.95
CA CYS A 59 -6.05 6.12 2.38
C CYS A 59 -7.15 7.04 1.83
N GLY A 60 -7.92 6.58 0.85
CA GLY A 60 -8.84 7.44 0.12
C GLY A 60 -8.09 8.37 -0.83
N GLU A 61 -8.46 9.64 -0.87
CA GLU A 61 -7.69 10.67 -1.57
C GLU A 61 -6.36 10.95 -0.86
N ASP A 62 -5.42 11.49 -1.61
CA ASP A 62 -4.03 11.70 -1.19
C ASP A 62 -3.77 13.03 -0.48
N LYS A 63 -4.80 13.86 -0.32
CA LYS A 63 -4.74 15.15 0.39
C LYS A 63 -5.88 15.27 1.39
N ARG A 64 -5.81 16.27 2.23
CA ARG A 64 -6.86 16.59 3.20
C ARG A 64 -8.17 16.91 2.50
N ASP A 65 -9.28 16.61 3.16
CA ASP A 65 -10.63 16.88 2.62
C ASP A 65 -10.87 18.37 2.35
N ASP A 66 -10.17 19.27 3.03
CA ASP A 66 -10.23 20.71 2.87
C ASP A 66 -9.27 21.27 1.79
N CYS A 67 -8.58 20.41 1.05
CA CYS A 67 -7.70 20.82 -0.03
C CYS A 67 -8.49 21.46 -1.18
N ASP A 68 -8.04 22.64 -1.63
CA ASP A 68 -8.69 23.42 -2.70
C ASP A 68 -8.81 22.63 -4.01
N GLU A 69 -7.86 21.71 -4.28
CA GLU A 69 -7.88 20.84 -5.46
C GLU A 69 -9.16 20.00 -5.54
N TYR A 70 -9.76 19.67 -4.40
CA TYR A 70 -10.98 18.84 -4.36
C TYR A 70 -12.27 19.64 -4.43
N GLY A 71 -12.19 20.98 -4.43
CA GLY A 71 -13.36 21.84 -4.51
C GLY A 71 -14.41 21.53 -3.43
N HIS A 72 -13.99 21.09 -2.25
CA HIS A 72 -14.83 20.67 -1.13
C HIS A 72 -15.78 19.49 -1.43
N THR A 73 -15.45 18.65 -2.39
CA THR A 73 -16.27 17.49 -2.78
C THR A 73 -15.83 16.17 -2.15
N VAL A 74 -14.71 16.16 -1.43
CA VAL A 74 -14.13 14.97 -0.79
C VAL A 74 -14.46 14.91 0.69
N CYS A 75 -14.73 13.72 1.19
CA CYS A 75 -15.02 13.43 2.60
C CYS A 75 -14.37 12.09 3.01
N CYS A 76 -13.04 12.05 3.03
CA CYS A 76 -12.29 10.84 3.36
C CYS A 76 -11.98 10.68 4.87
N GLU A 77 -12.08 11.73 5.68
CA GLU A 77 -11.77 11.65 7.12
C GLU A 77 -12.66 10.64 7.88
N PRO A 78 -13.98 10.64 7.74
CA PRO A 78 -14.81 9.62 8.37
C PRO A 78 -14.51 8.21 7.87
N PHE A 79 -14.10 8.06 6.62
CA PHE A 79 -13.68 6.80 6.03
C PHE A 79 -12.37 6.30 6.65
N ARG A 80 -11.37 7.18 6.83
CA ARG A 80 -10.10 6.86 7.51
C ARG A 80 -10.32 6.51 8.99
N ARG A 81 -11.23 7.20 9.67
CA ARG A 81 -11.60 6.90 11.06
C ARG A 81 -12.14 5.49 11.22
N ARG A 82 -13.01 5.03 10.31
CA ARG A 82 -13.49 3.65 10.31
C ARG A 82 -12.38 2.63 10.15
N GLN A 83 -11.31 2.95 9.45
CA GLN A 83 -10.17 2.06 9.32
C GLN A 83 -9.31 2.02 10.59
N THR A 84 -9.18 3.13 11.32
CA THR A 84 -8.57 3.08 12.64
C THR A 84 -9.32 2.09 13.55
N GLU A 85 -10.64 2.13 13.57
CA GLU A 85 -11.45 1.19 14.34
C GLU A 85 -11.30 -0.25 13.82
N TYR A 86 -11.18 -0.43 12.53
CA TYR A 86 -10.92 -1.74 11.94
C TYR A 86 -9.56 -2.32 12.37
N ILE A 87 -8.49 -1.51 12.36
CA ILE A 87 -7.18 -1.93 12.86
C ILE A 87 -7.27 -2.35 14.33
N ARG A 88 -7.95 -1.57 15.16
CA ARG A 88 -8.18 -1.90 16.57
C ARG A 88 -8.96 -3.19 16.77
N GLN A 89 -9.97 -3.45 15.93
CA GLN A 89 -10.72 -4.71 15.95
C GLN A 89 -9.80 -5.89 15.62
N LYS A 90 -8.91 -5.78 14.64
CA LYS A 90 -7.93 -6.82 14.32
C LYS A 90 -6.93 -7.04 15.43
N ILE A 91 -6.53 -5.99 16.13
CA ILE A 91 -5.67 -6.09 17.32
C ILE A 91 -6.39 -6.84 18.45
N ALA A 92 -7.65 -6.51 18.70
CA ALA A 92 -8.45 -7.18 19.73
C ALA A 92 -8.72 -8.67 19.40
N ASP A 93 -8.82 -9.00 18.10
CA ASP A 93 -9.02 -10.36 17.60
C ASP A 93 -7.73 -10.97 17.01
N SER A 94 -6.59 -10.65 17.61
CA SER A 94 -5.27 -11.06 17.11
C SER A 94 -5.14 -12.57 16.92
N ALA A 95 -5.70 -13.37 17.81
CA ALA A 95 -5.64 -14.84 17.76
C ALA A 95 -6.32 -15.46 16.52
N HIS A 96 -7.29 -14.76 15.90
CA HIS A 96 -7.93 -15.17 14.66
C HIS A 96 -7.46 -14.38 13.43
N SER A 97 -6.51 -13.48 13.62
CA SER A 97 -5.94 -12.64 12.55
C SER A 97 -4.41 -12.83 12.47
N TYR A 98 -3.66 -11.78 12.68
CA TYR A 98 -2.21 -11.77 12.48
C TYR A 98 -1.39 -12.63 13.46
N ALA A 99 -1.94 -13.03 14.59
CA ALA A 99 -1.32 -13.95 15.55
C ALA A 99 -1.92 -15.37 15.51
N ALA A 100 -2.74 -15.68 14.51
CA ALA A 100 -3.32 -17.00 14.34
C ALA A 100 -2.24 -18.07 14.08
N PRO A 101 -2.44 -19.32 14.53
CA PRO A 101 -1.50 -20.41 14.28
C PRO A 101 -1.18 -20.55 12.79
N GLY A 102 0.12 -20.68 12.46
CA GLY A 102 0.63 -20.82 11.09
C GLY A 102 0.71 -19.49 10.31
N VAL A 103 0.58 -18.35 10.97
CA VAL A 103 0.98 -17.05 10.40
C VAL A 103 2.44 -16.78 10.74
N ASP A 104 3.27 -16.77 9.71
CA ASP A 104 4.70 -16.48 9.83
C ASP A 104 5.02 -15.05 9.38
N TYR A 105 4.27 -14.53 8.41
CA TYR A 105 4.50 -13.22 7.81
C TYR A 105 3.26 -12.33 7.92
N ARG A 106 3.49 -11.06 8.27
CA ARG A 106 2.47 -10.02 8.39
C ARG A 106 2.83 -8.87 7.45
N LEU A 107 1.93 -8.57 6.54
CA LEU A 107 2.16 -7.58 5.50
C LEU A 107 1.13 -6.46 5.60
N VAL A 108 1.55 -5.24 5.27
CA VAL A 108 0.66 -4.10 5.07
C VAL A 108 0.65 -3.75 3.59
N ILE A 109 -0.52 -3.50 3.03
CA ILE A 109 -0.69 -3.04 1.66
C ILE A 109 -1.46 -1.73 1.70
N SER A 110 -0.90 -0.68 1.12
CA SER A 110 -1.54 0.61 0.99
C SER A 110 -1.09 1.28 -0.31
N HIS A 111 -2.00 1.94 -1.03
CA HIS A 111 -1.58 2.68 -2.20
C HIS A 111 -0.64 3.84 -1.83
N VAL A 112 -1.04 4.65 -0.85
CA VAL A 112 -0.22 5.77 -0.36
C VAL A 112 0.74 5.26 0.71
N PRO A 113 2.05 5.57 0.62
CA PRO A 113 3.00 5.26 1.69
C PRO A 113 2.80 6.23 2.86
N PHE A 114 1.75 6.01 3.63
CA PHE A 114 1.23 6.94 4.65
C PHE A 114 2.22 7.26 5.80
N THR A 115 3.33 6.54 5.88
CA THR A 115 4.39 6.83 6.87
C THR A 115 5.48 7.74 6.33
N HIS A 116 5.51 7.96 5.01
CA HIS A 116 6.55 8.77 4.39
C HIS A 116 6.35 10.27 4.61
N ASN A 117 7.48 10.97 4.72
CA ASN A 117 7.53 12.41 4.56
C ASN A 117 7.41 12.73 3.06
N ILE A 118 6.24 13.20 2.66
CA ILE A 118 5.96 13.60 1.30
C ILE A 118 5.95 15.12 1.28
N THR A 119 7.06 15.71 0.83
CA THR A 119 7.30 17.16 0.88
C THR A 119 6.99 17.89 -0.41
N GLU A 120 6.60 17.17 -1.47
CA GLU A 120 6.27 17.83 -2.73
C GLU A 120 4.98 18.63 -2.62
N SER A 121 5.04 19.91 -2.96
CA SER A 121 3.86 20.69 -3.24
C SER A 121 3.18 20.16 -4.50
N ASP A 122 1.86 20.15 -4.53
CA ASP A 122 1.13 19.87 -5.76
C ASP A 122 1.52 20.87 -6.87
N ALA A 123 1.12 20.56 -8.12
CA ALA A 123 1.42 21.41 -9.28
C ALA A 123 0.89 22.86 -9.14
N PHE A 124 0.10 23.16 -8.13
CA PHE A 124 -0.50 24.46 -7.85
C PHE A 124 0.13 25.17 -6.63
N GLY A 125 1.14 24.56 -6.00
CA GLY A 125 1.81 25.13 -4.83
C GLY A 125 1.00 25.04 -3.53
N HIS A 126 -0.06 24.23 -3.51
CA HIS A 126 -0.92 24.06 -2.36
C HIS A 126 -0.59 22.78 -1.63
N HIS A 127 -0.24 22.86 -0.39
CA HIS A 127 -0.07 21.82 0.60
C HIS A 127 0.82 20.61 0.21
N PRO A 128 1.73 20.23 1.07
CA PRO A 128 2.44 18.97 0.93
C PRO A 128 1.40 17.83 0.96
N PHE A 129 1.70 16.72 0.30
CA PHE A 129 0.92 15.48 0.31
C PHE A 129 0.69 14.89 1.71
N ASN A 130 1.03 15.64 2.73
CA ASN A 130 0.92 15.26 4.11
C ASN A 130 -0.53 15.34 4.58
N ILE A 131 -1.28 14.31 4.23
CA ILE A 131 -2.67 14.14 4.57
C ILE A 131 -2.72 13.73 6.03
N GLU A 132 -3.51 14.33 6.86
CA GLU A 132 -3.86 13.84 8.20
C GLU A 132 -2.73 13.16 9.00
N ILE A 133 -1.71 13.90 9.34
CA ILE A 133 -0.57 13.46 10.15
C ILE A 133 -1.02 12.59 11.35
N GLU A 134 -2.08 13.00 12.03
CA GLU A 134 -2.57 12.31 13.24
C GLU A 134 -3.05 10.88 12.96
N ARG A 135 -3.87 10.67 11.90
CA ARG A 135 -4.37 9.34 11.54
C ARG A 135 -3.25 8.41 11.11
N TYR A 136 -2.38 8.90 10.29
CA TYR A 136 -1.29 8.09 9.75
C TYR A 136 -0.27 7.74 10.82
N THR A 137 0.03 8.68 11.72
CA THR A 137 0.84 8.42 12.90
C THR A 137 0.18 7.38 13.82
N GLU A 138 -1.13 7.47 14.01
CA GLU A 138 -1.87 6.48 14.80
C GLU A 138 -1.83 5.09 14.17
N TRP A 139 -2.01 4.98 12.84
CA TRP A 139 -1.92 3.71 12.15
C TRP A 139 -0.52 3.10 12.23
N ALA A 140 0.52 3.92 11.99
CA ALA A 140 1.90 3.49 12.13
C ALA A 140 2.18 2.94 13.53
N ARG A 141 1.74 3.66 14.56
CA ARG A 141 1.88 3.25 15.95
C ARG A 141 1.13 1.94 16.24
N LEU A 142 -0.14 1.84 15.89
CA LEU A 142 -0.94 0.63 16.13
C LEU A 142 -0.35 -0.60 15.43
N LEU A 143 0.09 -0.44 14.18
CA LEU A 143 0.72 -1.52 13.42
C LEU A 143 2.06 -1.90 14.04
N GLY A 144 2.88 -0.92 14.44
CA GLY A 144 4.20 -1.16 15.02
C GLY A 144 4.13 -1.78 16.41
N GLU A 145 3.23 -1.31 17.28
CA GLU A 145 3.12 -1.78 18.66
C GLU A 145 2.46 -3.15 18.80
N TYR A 146 1.53 -3.50 17.91
CA TYR A 146 0.69 -4.69 18.10
C TYR A 146 0.84 -5.72 16.97
N VAL A 147 0.87 -5.28 15.73
CA VAL A 147 0.87 -6.20 14.57
C VAL A 147 2.29 -6.65 14.23
N HIS A 148 3.28 -5.77 14.34
CA HIS A 148 4.68 -6.00 13.97
C HIS A 148 4.80 -6.53 12.53
N PRO A 149 4.33 -5.78 11.50
CA PRO A 149 4.44 -6.22 10.13
C PRO A 149 5.91 -6.30 9.70
N GLN A 150 6.23 -7.22 8.80
CA GLN A 150 7.57 -7.36 8.24
C GLN A 150 7.81 -6.43 7.05
N LEU A 151 6.77 -6.15 6.24
CA LEU A 151 6.88 -5.29 5.06
C LEU A 151 5.57 -4.52 4.83
N MET A 152 5.71 -3.33 4.25
CA MET A 152 4.60 -2.55 3.70
C MET A 152 4.83 -2.36 2.20
N PHE A 153 3.80 -2.66 1.40
CA PHE A 153 3.80 -2.47 -0.06
C PHE A 153 2.97 -1.26 -0.44
N CYS A 154 3.58 -0.35 -1.20
CA CYS A 154 2.95 0.89 -1.62
C CYS A 154 3.16 1.17 -3.10
N GLY A 155 2.38 2.12 -3.61
CA GLY A 155 2.51 2.74 -4.92
C GLY A 155 2.62 4.26 -4.80
N HIS A 156 1.79 4.99 -5.54
CA HIS A 156 1.55 6.43 -5.44
C HIS A 156 2.72 7.34 -5.86
N MET A 157 3.92 7.10 -5.35
CA MET A 157 5.08 7.97 -5.54
C MET A 157 5.67 7.91 -6.95
N HIS A 158 5.28 6.91 -7.75
CA HIS A 158 5.78 6.73 -9.11
C HIS A 158 7.31 6.60 -9.21
N GLU A 159 7.91 6.02 -8.21
CA GLU A 159 9.35 5.76 -8.14
C GLU A 159 9.63 4.38 -7.56
N LEU A 160 10.85 3.91 -7.73
CA LEU A 160 11.33 2.71 -7.04
C LEU A 160 11.99 3.14 -5.75
N THR A 161 11.39 2.79 -4.63
CA THR A 161 11.94 3.16 -3.33
C THR A 161 11.83 2.00 -2.34
N ILE A 162 12.90 1.75 -1.63
CA ILE A 162 12.93 0.93 -0.42
C ILE A 162 13.32 1.85 0.72
N SER A 163 12.41 2.11 1.64
CA SER A 163 12.70 2.90 2.83
C SER A 163 12.69 2.05 4.07
N LEU A 164 13.62 2.32 4.96
CA LEU A 164 13.76 1.63 6.24
C LEU A 164 13.24 2.53 7.38
N PRO A 165 12.77 1.92 8.48
CA PRO A 165 12.46 2.68 9.69
C PRO A 165 13.62 3.59 10.11
N GLY A 166 13.32 4.84 10.42
CA GLY A 166 14.30 5.86 10.79
C GLY A 166 15.10 6.46 9.62
N SER A 167 14.76 6.13 8.36
CA SER A 167 15.33 6.78 7.19
C SER A 167 14.79 8.21 7.00
N SER A 168 15.35 8.96 6.04
CA SER A 168 14.86 10.31 5.70
C SER A 168 13.41 10.33 5.17
N TYR A 169 12.90 9.20 4.72
CA TYR A 169 11.50 9.05 4.32
C TYR A 169 10.55 8.86 5.49
N ASP A 170 11.04 8.36 6.62
CA ASP A 170 10.21 8.05 7.78
C ASP A 170 9.83 9.31 8.57
N ASP A 171 8.59 9.71 8.49
CA ASP A 171 8.05 10.90 9.17
C ASP A 171 7.11 10.53 10.35
N LYS A 172 6.59 9.31 10.39
CA LYS A 172 5.50 8.93 11.32
C LYS A 172 5.79 7.72 12.19
N GLY A 173 7.05 7.30 12.24
CA GLY A 173 7.42 6.07 12.95
C GLY A 173 7.06 4.83 12.14
N GLN A 174 7.68 4.68 11.00
CA GLN A 174 7.49 3.58 10.06
C GLN A 174 7.68 2.23 10.76
N PRO A 175 6.66 1.34 10.77
CA PRO A 175 6.70 0.11 11.57
C PRO A 175 7.57 -1.00 10.97
N CYS A 176 7.89 -0.92 9.68
CA CYS A 176 8.64 -1.92 8.93
C CYS A 176 9.20 -1.30 7.65
N PRO A 177 10.07 -1.98 6.89
CA PRO A 177 10.47 -1.52 5.56
C PRO A 177 9.27 -1.28 4.65
N VAL A 178 9.28 -0.16 3.93
CA VAL A 178 8.26 0.23 2.95
C VAL A 178 8.84 0.10 1.55
N LEU A 179 8.15 -0.68 0.71
CA LEU A 179 8.52 -0.95 -0.66
C LEU A 179 7.54 -0.20 -1.58
N VAL A 180 8.05 0.77 -2.32
CA VAL A 180 7.24 1.55 -3.26
C VAL A 180 7.49 1.07 -4.67
N GLY A 181 6.41 0.73 -5.38
CA GLY A 181 6.46 0.37 -6.79
C GLY A 181 6.47 1.60 -7.71
N SER A 182 6.97 1.43 -8.92
CA SER A 182 7.08 2.50 -9.89
C SER A 182 5.85 2.62 -10.81
N LYS A 183 5.82 3.71 -11.55
CA LYS A 183 4.91 3.90 -12.69
C LYS A 183 5.47 3.23 -13.95
N PRO A 184 4.64 3.13 -15.01
CA PRO A 184 5.16 2.88 -16.34
C PRO A 184 6.20 3.93 -16.75
N GLU A 185 7.31 3.46 -17.30
CA GLU A 185 8.40 4.32 -17.78
C GLU A 185 8.40 4.38 -19.32
N LYS A 186 9.07 5.40 -19.89
CA LYS A 186 9.25 5.55 -21.33
C LYS A 186 10.72 5.38 -21.70
N ARG A 187 10.97 4.60 -22.75
CA ARG A 187 12.27 4.56 -23.40
C ARG A 187 12.50 5.80 -24.28
N PRO A 188 13.75 6.05 -24.70
CA PRO A 188 14.06 7.18 -25.60
C PRO A 188 13.27 7.13 -26.92
N ASP A 189 12.88 5.95 -27.39
CA ASP A 189 12.06 5.76 -28.60
C ASP A 189 10.56 6.00 -28.37
N GLY A 190 10.16 6.35 -27.13
CA GLY A 190 8.77 6.61 -26.74
C GLY A 190 7.97 5.36 -26.35
N THR A 191 8.52 4.16 -26.48
CA THR A 191 7.85 2.93 -26.03
C THR A 191 7.74 2.89 -24.50
N GLN A 192 6.60 2.40 -24.02
CA GLN A 192 6.38 2.22 -22.59
C GLN A 192 6.91 0.86 -22.13
N TYR A 193 7.47 0.82 -20.94
CA TYR A 193 7.77 -0.41 -20.24
C TYR A 193 7.29 -0.32 -18.78
N PHE A 194 7.12 -1.47 -18.17
CA PHE A 194 6.65 -1.57 -16.80
C PHE A 194 7.75 -2.16 -15.92
N ILE A 195 7.75 -1.79 -14.67
CA ILE A 195 8.63 -2.34 -13.67
C ILE A 195 7.78 -3.11 -12.67
N GLY A 196 8.09 -4.37 -12.50
CA GLY A 196 7.51 -5.23 -11.49
C GLY A 196 8.43 -5.39 -10.30
N MET A 197 7.84 -5.66 -9.15
CA MET A 197 8.56 -5.99 -7.92
C MET A 197 8.21 -7.42 -7.52
N ALA A 198 9.23 -8.24 -7.32
CA ALA A 198 9.11 -9.56 -6.72
C ALA A 198 9.74 -9.56 -5.34
N VAL A 199 9.05 -10.17 -4.38
CA VAL A 199 9.55 -10.31 -3.02
C VAL A 199 9.50 -11.78 -2.62
N THR A 200 10.66 -12.32 -2.23
CA THR A 200 10.78 -13.67 -1.69
C THR A 200 10.95 -13.57 -0.18
N LEU A 201 10.00 -14.14 0.55
CA LEU A 201 10.03 -14.16 2.01
C LEU A 201 10.75 -15.42 2.50
N ASN A 202 11.77 -15.23 3.33
CA ASN A 202 12.53 -16.27 3.99
C ASN A 202 12.54 -16.01 5.50
N PRO A 203 12.80 -17.00 6.35
CA PRO A 203 12.94 -16.77 7.79
C PRO A 203 13.96 -15.67 8.10
N GLY A 204 13.48 -14.55 8.64
CA GLY A 204 14.28 -13.39 9.04
C GLY A 204 14.81 -12.52 7.89
N ALA A 205 14.43 -12.79 6.63
CA ALA A 205 14.88 -12.01 5.47
C ALA A 205 13.84 -11.91 4.37
N ALA A 206 13.85 -10.81 3.65
CA ALA A 206 13.09 -10.63 2.41
C ALA A 206 14.04 -10.24 1.27
N GLU A 207 14.05 -10.99 0.20
CA GLU A 207 14.75 -10.62 -1.03
C GLU A 207 13.79 -9.84 -1.93
N VAL A 208 14.14 -8.59 -2.22
CA VAL A 208 13.36 -7.68 -3.08
C VAL A 208 14.08 -7.55 -4.42
N CYS A 209 13.36 -7.75 -5.50
CA CYS A 209 13.89 -7.64 -6.85
C CYS A 209 12.96 -6.81 -7.71
N PHE A 210 13.47 -5.72 -8.27
CA PHE A 210 12.77 -4.93 -9.29
C PHE A 210 13.25 -5.33 -10.68
N THR A 211 12.30 -5.62 -11.54
CA THR A 211 12.56 -6.15 -12.88
C THR A 211 11.70 -5.41 -13.90
N ASP A 212 12.28 -5.03 -15.02
CA ASP A 212 11.52 -4.44 -16.12
C ASP A 212 10.72 -5.49 -16.92
N SER A 213 9.90 -5.02 -17.85
CA SER A 213 9.05 -5.88 -18.70
C SER A 213 9.83 -6.77 -19.65
N GLU A 214 11.15 -6.61 -19.77
CA GLU A 214 12.06 -7.46 -20.55
C GLU A 214 12.78 -8.51 -19.71
N GLY A 215 12.51 -8.51 -18.40
CA GLY A 215 13.14 -9.43 -17.45
C GLY A 215 14.51 -8.97 -16.93
N LYS A 216 14.93 -7.74 -17.24
CA LYS A 216 16.17 -7.18 -16.73
C LYS A 216 16.00 -6.75 -15.27
N THR A 217 16.84 -7.25 -14.40
CA THR A 217 16.92 -6.79 -13.00
C THR A 217 17.47 -5.37 -12.96
N LEU A 218 16.70 -4.46 -12.38
CA LEU A 218 17.06 -3.06 -12.19
C LEU A 218 17.68 -2.83 -10.82
N HIS A 219 17.16 -3.50 -9.80
CA HIS A 219 17.65 -3.43 -8.43
C HIS A 219 17.33 -4.73 -7.69
N ARG A 220 18.24 -5.15 -6.82
CA ARG A 220 18.02 -6.29 -5.92
C ARG A 220 18.62 -5.98 -4.57
N GLU A 221 17.87 -6.27 -3.52
CA GLU A 221 18.29 -6.05 -2.14
C GLU A 221 17.73 -7.13 -1.23
N THR A 222 18.47 -7.46 -0.16
CA THR A 222 17.99 -8.34 0.90
C THR A 222 17.79 -7.54 2.17
N LEU A 223 16.56 -7.53 2.65
CA LEU A 223 16.15 -6.84 3.86
C LEU A 223 16.10 -7.83 5.02
N LYS A 224 16.52 -7.40 6.19
CA LYS A 224 16.24 -8.11 7.44
C LYS A 224 14.82 -7.78 7.89
N ILE A 225 14.01 -8.79 8.16
CA ILE A 225 12.61 -8.67 8.55
C ILE A 225 12.29 -9.46 9.82
#